data_682423c85a0fcb1740a0d336a6741df3
#
_entry.id   682423c85a0fcb1740a0d336a6741df3
#
_cell.length_a   1.000
_cell.length_b   1.000
_cell.length_c   1.000
_cell.angle_alpha   90.00
_cell.angle_beta   90.00
_cell.angle_gamma   90.00
#
_symmetry.space_group_name_H-M   'P 1'
#
loop_
_entity.id
_entity.type
_entity.pdbx_description
1 polymer ?
#
loop_
_entity_poly.entity_id
_entity_poly.type
_entity_poly.pdbx_seq_one_letter_code
_entity_poly.pdbx_strand_id
1 'polypeptide(L)'
;MAIRFWEIYKETKEKYKLRLLAGKNGMDNVISWVHMLEDETIISRFSGEELAVTTGMKSEEDGWLLHLVMAMKQAECTGIIVNTGMYLKHIPQKVISWCEDHDFPLLETPWEISITELTQEYCMRIMQKMRKEKQYGIMFERMLRGKEVPAEFLEEISLRYN
;
A
#
# COMPACT_ATOMS: atom_id res chain seq x y z
N MET A 1 2.90 15.20 1.47
CA MET A 1 2.41 14.08 2.32
C MET A 1 2.19 12.87 1.44
N ALA A 2 2.93 11.80 1.66
CA ALA A 2 2.78 10.54 0.94
C ALA A 2 1.37 9.94 1.16
N ILE A 3 0.91 9.03 0.29
CA ILE A 3 -0.40 8.43 0.42
C ILE A 3 -0.41 7.38 1.53
N ARG A 4 -1.36 7.45 2.45
CA ARG A 4 -1.52 6.42 3.48
C ARG A 4 -2.33 5.25 2.96
N PHE A 5 -2.06 4.04 3.45
CA PHE A 5 -2.78 2.85 3.02
C PHE A 5 -4.28 2.97 3.26
N TRP A 6 -4.68 3.52 4.40
CA TRP A 6 -6.07 3.75 4.73
C TRP A 6 -6.81 4.65 3.73
N GLU A 7 -6.15 5.70 3.21
CA GLU A 7 -6.75 6.62 2.23
C GLU A 7 -7.14 5.85 0.96
N ILE A 8 -6.17 5.12 0.39
CA ILE A 8 -6.40 4.39 -0.87
C ILE A 8 -7.35 3.20 -0.67
N TYR A 9 -7.26 2.50 0.48
CA TYR A 9 -8.17 1.41 0.82
C TYR A 9 -9.63 1.88 0.88
N LYS A 10 -9.93 2.96 1.57
CA LYS A 10 -11.31 3.49 1.68
C LYS A 10 -11.95 3.76 0.33
N GLU A 11 -11.17 4.29 -0.61
CA GLU A 11 -11.68 4.66 -1.93
C GLU A 11 -11.80 3.46 -2.88
N THR A 12 -11.09 2.37 -2.62
CA THR A 12 -10.99 1.24 -3.56
C THR A 12 -11.57 -0.07 -3.05
N LYS A 13 -11.87 -0.17 -1.74
CA LYS A 13 -12.30 -1.43 -1.11
C LYS A 13 -13.54 -2.05 -1.75
N GLU A 14 -14.53 -1.26 -2.12
CA GLU A 14 -15.76 -1.76 -2.74
C GLU A 14 -15.49 -2.25 -4.18
N LYS A 15 -14.72 -1.47 -4.95
CA LYS A 15 -14.37 -1.81 -6.33
C LYS A 15 -13.60 -3.12 -6.43
N TYR A 16 -12.63 -3.32 -5.55
CA TYR A 16 -11.76 -4.50 -5.55
C TYR A 16 -12.16 -5.53 -4.49
N LYS A 17 -13.32 -5.39 -3.87
CA LYS A 17 -13.84 -6.29 -2.82
C LYS A 17 -12.78 -6.60 -1.75
N LEU A 18 -12.00 -5.58 -1.37
CA LEU A 18 -10.93 -5.73 -0.40
C LEU A 18 -11.50 -5.90 1.01
N ARG A 19 -11.01 -6.91 1.72
CA ARG A 19 -11.32 -7.13 3.13
C ARG A 19 -10.03 -7.04 3.96
N LEU A 20 -10.02 -6.15 4.93
CA LEU A 20 -8.95 -6.09 5.93
C LEU A 20 -9.18 -7.21 6.95
N LEU A 21 -8.22 -8.13 7.04
CA LEU A 21 -8.28 -9.29 7.94
C LEU A 21 -7.51 -9.08 9.24
N ALA A 22 -6.43 -8.30 9.21
CA ALA A 22 -5.56 -8.06 10.36
C ALA A 22 -4.72 -6.78 10.18
N GLY A 23 -4.12 -6.31 11.28
CA GLY A 23 -3.14 -5.22 11.25
C GLY A 23 -3.75 -3.84 11.03
N LYS A 24 -4.94 -3.59 11.56
CA LYS A 24 -5.66 -2.31 11.38
C LYS A 24 -4.82 -1.09 11.77
N ASN A 25 -4.02 -1.16 12.81
CA ASN A 25 -3.20 -0.03 13.26
C ASN A 25 -2.11 0.34 12.24
N GLY A 26 -1.62 -0.64 11.46
CA GLY A 26 -0.65 -0.40 10.38
C GLY A 26 -1.24 0.26 9.13
N MET A 27 -2.55 0.43 9.03
CA MET A 27 -3.19 1.07 7.87
C MET A 27 -2.89 2.57 7.75
N ASP A 28 -2.35 3.19 8.79
CA ASP A 28 -1.89 4.58 8.74
C ASP A 28 -0.49 4.74 8.12
N ASN A 29 0.20 3.62 7.87
CA ASN A 29 1.51 3.63 7.22
C ASN A 29 1.39 4.13 5.77
N VAL A 30 2.48 4.73 5.31
CA VAL A 30 2.63 5.25 3.95
C VAL A 30 2.85 4.12 2.95
N ILE A 31 2.33 4.27 1.74
CA ILE A 31 2.68 3.42 0.60
C ILE A 31 3.52 4.24 -0.39
N SER A 32 4.75 3.77 -0.64
CA SER A 32 5.66 4.35 -1.63
C SER A 32 5.53 3.69 -3.01
N TRP A 33 5.25 2.39 -3.04
CA TRP A 33 5.09 1.61 -4.27
C TRP A 33 4.29 0.32 -4.05
N VAL A 34 3.89 -0.34 -5.15
CA VAL A 34 3.20 -1.65 -5.12
C VAL A 34 4.00 -2.65 -5.94
N HIS A 35 4.24 -3.82 -5.36
CA HIS A 35 4.92 -4.95 -6.01
C HIS A 35 4.03 -6.18 -6.11
N MET A 36 4.11 -6.87 -7.25
CA MET A 36 3.67 -8.26 -7.35
C MET A 36 4.75 -9.15 -6.72
N LEU A 37 4.38 -9.95 -5.74
CA LEU A 37 5.34 -10.71 -4.92
C LEU A 37 4.84 -12.14 -4.69
N GLU A 38 5.58 -13.13 -5.14
CA GLU A 38 5.25 -14.54 -4.91
C GLU A 38 6.24 -15.24 -3.96
N ASP A 39 7.40 -14.61 -3.71
CA ASP A 39 8.40 -15.10 -2.76
C ASP A 39 9.23 -13.95 -2.14
N GLU A 40 10.04 -14.29 -1.16
CA GLU A 40 10.85 -13.33 -0.40
C GLU A 40 12.13 -12.87 -1.09
N THR A 41 12.47 -13.43 -2.27
CA THR A 41 13.79 -13.25 -2.92
C THR A 41 14.13 -11.78 -3.19
N ILE A 42 13.13 -10.98 -3.57
CA ILE A 42 13.34 -9.58 -3.93
C ILE A 42 13.15 -8.61 -2.74
N ILE A 43 12.66 -9.08 -1.60
CA ILE A 43 12.37 -8.22 -0.43
C ILE A 43 13.63 -7.50 0.06
N SER A 44 14.80 -8.14 -0.06
CA SER A 44 16.09 -7.52 0.30
C SER A 44 16.44 -6.25 -0.51
N ARG A 45 15.71 -5.98 -1.59
CA ARG A 45 15.88 -4.79 -2.44
C ARG A 45 14.85 -3.71 -2.15
N PHE A 46 13.92 -3.96 -1.24
CA PHE A 46 12.90 -2.98 -0.86
C PHE A 46 13.52 -1.88 0.01
N SER A 47 12.93 -0.71 -0.07
CA SER A 47 13.39 0.49 0.66
C SER A 47 12.56 0.77 1.90
N GLY A 48 11.50 -0.03 2.14
CA GLY A 48 10.46 0.21 3.10
C GLY A 48 9.25 0.92 2.48
N GLU A 49 8.12 0.85 3.17
CA GLU A 49 6.85 1.46 2.72
C GLU A 49 6.23 0.85 1.44
N GLU A 50 6.73 -0.31 0.96
CA GLU A 50 6.11 -1.01 -0.16
C GLU A 50 4.89 -1.82 0.28
N LEU A 51 3.90 -1.87 -0.60
CA LEU A 51 2.75 -2.76 -0.52
C LEU A 51 2.96 -3.94 -1.48
N ALA A 52 2.75 -5.16 -1.02
CA ALA A 52 2.77 -6.33 -1.90
C ALA A 52 1.36 -6.77 -2.30
N VAL A 53 1.26 -7.33 -3.50
CA VAL A 53 0.10 -8.09 -3.98
C VAL A 53 0.58 -9.48 -4.40
N THR A 54 -0.05 -10.54 -3.90
CA THR A 54 0.32 -11.93 -4.23
C THR A 54 -0.88 -12.73 -4.71
N THR A 55 -0.64 -13.65 -5.64
CA THR A 55 -1.65 -14.63 -6.08
C THR A 55 -1.74 -15.85 -5.18
N GLY A 56 -0.75 -16.06 -4.32
CA GLY A 56 -0.64 -17.27 -3.51
C GLY A 56 -0.15 -18.50 -4.28
N MET A 57 0.53 -18.30 -5.42
CA MET A 57 1.00 -19.41 -6.27
C MET A 57 1.90 -20.41 -5.51
N LYS A 58 2.64 -19.96 -4.51
CA LYS A 58 3.48 -20.81 -3.66
C LYS A 58 2.78 -21.34 -2.41
N SER A 59 1.47 -21.31 -2.35
CA SER A 59 0.68 -21.74 -1.17
C SER A 59 0.81 -23.22 -0.81
N GLU A 60 1.34 -24.05 -1.70
CA GLU A 60 1.65 -25.47 -1.44
C GLU A 60 2.86 -25.64 -0.50
N GLU A 61 3.73 -24.66 -0.39
CA GLU A 61 4.87 -24.68 0.53
C GLU A 61 4.38 -24.37 1.96
N ASP A 62 4.63 -25.29 2.90
CA ASP A 62 4.16 -25.12 4.29
C ASP A 62 4.75 -23.87 4.94
N GLY A 63 3.87 -23.05 5.49
CA GLY A 63 4.26 -21.82 6.16
C GLY A 63 4.71 -20.68 5.23
N TRP A 64 4.68 -20.85 3.90
CA TRP A 64 5.14 -19.85 2.93
C TRP A 64 4.60 -18.44 3.24
N LEU A 65 3.29 -18.27 3.38
CA LEU A 65 2.69 -16.93 3.58
C LEU A 65 3.13 -16.31 4.91
N LEU A 66 3.33 -17.14 5.96
CA LEU A 66 3.83 -16.64 7.24
C LEU A 66 5.27 -16.13 7.10
N HIS A 67 6.14 -16.89 6.45
CA HIS A 67 7.52 -16.44 6.20
C HIS A 67 7.56 -15.16 5.38
N LEU A 68 6.71 -15.07 4.34
CA LEU A 68 6.59 -13.89 3.49
C LEU A 68 6.22 -12.64 4.28
N VAL A 69 5.15 -12.69 5.11
CA VAL A 69 4.73 -11.51 5.90
C VAL A 69 5.75 -11.14 6.97
N MET A 70 6.46 -12.11 7.55
CA MET A 70 7.55 -11.86 8.49
C MET A 70 8.73 -11.13 7.82
N ALA A 71 9.17 -11.60 6.66
CA ALA A 71 10.24 -10.97 5.90
C ALA A 71 9.84 -9.54 5.46
N MET A 72 8.61 -9.34 5.00
CA MET A 72 8.07 -8.03 4.64
C MET A 72 8.04 -7.07 5.82
N LYS A 73 7.63 -7.53 7.00
CA LYS A 73 7.62 -6.69 8.21
C LYS A 73 9.03 -6.27 8.62
N GLN A 74 10.01 -7.18 8.53
CA GLN A 74 11.43 -6.86 8.78
C GLN A 74 11.99 -5.83 7.79
N ALA A 75 11.51 -5.84 6.55
CA ALA A 75 11.88 -4.87 5.51
C ALA A 75 11.04 -3.58 5.57
N GLU A 76 10.28 -3.36 6.65
CA GLU A 76 9.45 -2.17 6.87
C GLU A 76 8.38 -1.94 5.79
N CYS A 77 7.94 -3.02 5.11
CA CYS A 77 6.85 -2.95 4.14
C CYS A 77 5.53 -2.56 4.81
N THR A 78 4.67 -1.90 4.06
CA THR A 78 3.40 -1.36 4.58
C THR A 78 2.35 -2.42 4.80
N GLY A 79 2.30 -3.47 3.99
CA GLY A 79 1.31 -4.53 4.09
C GLY A 79 1.24 -5.43 2.86
N ILE A 80 0.27 -6.33 2.85
CA ILE A 80 0.06 -7.28 1.76
C ILE A 80 -1.42 -7.45 1.41
N ILE A 81 -1.71 -7.56 0.13
CA ILE A 81 -3.01 -7.96 -0.43
C ILE A 81 -2.87 -9.36 -1.03
N VAL A 82 -3.64 -10.30 -0.54
CA VAL A 82 -3.64 -11.70 -1.00
C VAL A 82 -4.85 -11.95 -1.89
N ASN A 83 -4.61 -12.40 -3.11
CA ASN A 83 -5.67 -12.78 -4.04
C ASN A 83 -6.06 -14.25 -3.78
N THR A 84 -7.22 -14.46 -3.14
CA THR A 84 -7.69 -15.77 -2.69
C THR A 84 -8.67 -16.41 -3.64
N GLY A 85 -8.68 -17.75 -3.72
CA GLY A 85 -9.65 -18.53 -4.48
C GLY A 85 -9.03 -19.57 -5.42
N MET A 86 -7.98 -19.24 -6.16
CA MET A 86 -7.35 -20.16 -7.11
C MET A 86 -6.26 -21.01 -6.45
N TYR A 87 -5.18 -20.40 -6.05
CA TYR A 87 -4.05 -21.09 -5.44
C TYR A 87 -4.20 -21.21 -3.93
N LEU A 88 -4.54 -20.14 -3.26
CA LEU A 88 -4.81 -20.09 -1.83
C LEU A 88 -6.30 -19.90 -1.59
N LYS A 89 -6.99 -20.95 -1.11
CA LYS A 89 -8.44 -20.87 -0.86
C LYS A 89 -8.78 -20.02 0.36
N HIS A 90 -8.00 -20.13 1.40
CA HIS A 90 -8.20 -19.40 2.66
C HIS A 90 -6.86 -19.03 3.26
N ILE A 91 -6.75 -17.82 3.79
CA ILE A 91 -5.57 -17.37 4.53
C ILE A 91 -5.52 -18.11 5.85
N PRO A 92 -4.41 -18.80 6.20
CA PRO A 92 -4.29 -19.53 7.44
C PRO A 92 -4.46 -18.62 8.67
N GLN A 93 -5.19 -19.11 9.69
CA GLN A 93 -5.44 -18.34 10.91
C GLN A 93 -4.16 -17.89 11.61
N LYS A 94 -3.10 -18.74 11.58
CA LYS A 94 -1.79 -18.39 12.12
C LYS A 94 -1.17 -17.13 11.50
N VAL A 95 -1.42 -16.88 10.20
CA VAL A 95 -0.95 -15.68 9.50
C VAL A 95 -1.76 -14.47 9.94
N ILE A 96 -3.08 -14.61 10.02
CA ILE A 96 -3.99 -13.54 10.47
C ILE A 96 -3.61 -13.10 11.89
N SER A 97 -3.45 -14.07 12.82
CA SER A 97 -3.08 -13.78 14.21
C SER A 97 -1.72 -13.09 14.29
N TRP A 98 -0.72 -13.58 13.54
CA TRP A 98 0.61 -12.98 13.54
C TRP A 98 0.57 -11.53 13.01
N CYS A 99 -0.16 -11.28 11.91
CA CYS A 99 -0.31 -9.93 11.34
C CYS A 99 -1.02 -8.97 12.29
N GLU A 100 -2.03 -9.45 13.04
CA GLU A 100 -2.71 -8.64 14.06
C GLU A 100 -1.79 -8.28 15.21
N ASP A 101 -1.03 -9.25 15.75
CA ASP A 101 -0.10 -9.06 16.86
C ASP A 101 1.06 -8.10 16.51
N HIS A 102 1.38 -7.95 15.22
CA HIS A 102 2.50 -7.12 14.74
C HIS A 102 2.04 -5.86 14.00
N ASP A 103 0.75 -5.51 14.06
CA ASP A 103 0.18 -4.37 13.34
C ASP A 103 0.59 -4.35 11.85
N PHE A 104 0.58 -5.54 11.20
CA PHE A 104 0.92 -5.68 9.79
C PHE A 104 -0.34 -5.84 8.94
N PRO A 105 -0.70 -4.86 8.11
CA PRO A 105 -1.90 -4.90 7.27
C PRO A 105 -1.94 -6.10 6.34
N LEU A 106 -2.92 -6.97 6.58
CA LEU A 106 -3.22 -8.14 5.77
C LEU A 106 -4.62 -7.99 5.18
N LEU A 107 -4.70 -7.87 3.88
CA LEU A 107 -5.95 -7.78 3.15
C LEU A 107 -6.11 -8.98 2.23
N GLU A 108 -7.36 -9.31 1.93
CA GLU A 108 -7.67 -10.24 0.87
C GLU A 108 -8.55 -9.62 -0.20
N THR A 109 -8.45 -10.15 -1.42
CA THR A 109 -9.33 -9.87 -2.56
C THR A 109 -9.64 -11.18 -3.27
N PRO A 110 -10.89 -11.40 -3.73
CA PRO A 110 -11.25 -12.65 -4.36
C PRO A 110 -10.64 -12.78 -5.77
N TRP A 111 -10.51 -14.04 -6.24
CA TRP A 111 -9.83 -14.37 -7.50
C TRP A 111 -10.41 -13.68 -8.74
N GLU A 112 -11.71 -13.42 -8.78
CA GLU A 112 -12.35 -12.74 -9.91
C GLU A 112 -11.93 -11.27 -10.07
N ILE A 113 -11.25 -10.70 -9.08
CA ILE A 113 -10.73 -9.34 -9.16
C ILE A 113 -9.40 -9.33 -9.89
N SER A 114 -9.28 -8.46 -10.88
CA SER A 114 -8.03 -8.24 -11.60
C SER A 114 -7.00 -7.54 -10.71
N ILE A 115 -6.02 -8.31 -10.24
CA ILE A 115 -4.90 -7.74 -9.46
C ILE A 115 -4.02 -6.81 -10.30
N THR A 116 -4.01 -7.00 -11.62
CA THR A 116 -3.31 -6.08 -12.54
C THR A 116 -3.96 -4.70 -12.52
N GLU A 117 -5.28 -4.61 -12.63
CA GLU A 117 -6.01 -3.34 -12.55
C GLU A 117 -5.84 -2.68 -11.17
N LEU A 118 -5.93 -3.48 -10.09
CA LEU A 118 -5.70 -3.01 -8.73
C LEU A 118 -4.31 -2.41 -8.58
N THR A 119 -3.29 -3.14 -8.99
CA THR A 119 -1.88 -2.69 -8.90
C THR A 119 -1.66 -1.43 -9.73
N GLN A 120 -2.18 -1.38 -10.95
CA GLN A 120 -2.09 -0.22 -11.83
C GLN A 120 -2.76 1.02 -11.20
N GLU A 121 -3.96 0.88 -10.67
CA GLU A 121 -4.68 1.99 -10.03
C GLU A 121 -3.90 2.50 -8.81
N TYR A 122 -3.39 1.61 -7.97
CA TYR A 122 -2.62 1.98 -6.79
C TYR A 122 -1.34 2.74 -7.17
N CYS A 123 -0.57 2.21 -8.13
CA CYS A 123 0.62 2.89 -8.63
C CYS A 123 0.31 4.28 -9.23
N MET A 124 -0.80 4.41 -9.99
CA MET A 124 -1.20 5.70 -10.53
C MET A 124 -1.53 6.71 -9.44
N ARG A 125 -2.27 6.30 -8.39
CA ARG A 125 -2.63 7.17 -7.27
C ARG A 125 -1.40 7.63 -6.48
N ILE A 126 -0.47 6.70 -6.21
CA ILE A 126 0.82 7.00 -5.57
C ILE A 126 1.58 8.05 -6.39
N MET A 127 1.74 7.82 -7.70
CA MET A 127 2.46 8.73 -8.59
C MET A 127 1.80 10.11 -8.67
N GLN A 128 0.47 10.19 -8.72
CA GLN A 128 -0.27 11.46 -8.74
C GLN A 128 -0.02 12.24 -7.44
N LYS A 129 -0.04 11.55 -6.30
CA LYS A 129 0.23 12.16 -4.99
C LYS A 129 1.66 12.70 -4.93
N MET A 130 2.65 11.90 -5.34
CA MET A 130 4.06 12.30 -5.38
C MET A 130 4.31 13.51 -6.28
N ARG A 131 3.63 13.57 -7.45
CA ARG A 131 3.73 14.73 -8.37
C ARG A 131 3.18 16.01 -7.71
N LYS A 132 2.02 15.93 -7.05
CA LYS A 132 1.46 17.07 -6.33
C LYS A 132 2.41 17.56 -5.24
N GLU A 133 2.98 16.67 -4.46
CA GLU A 133 3.94 17.03 -3.42
C GLU A 133 5.18 17.73 -3.95
N LYS A 134 5.72 17.21 -5.05
CA LYS A 134 6.86 17.86 -5.73
C LYS A 134 6.51 19.28 -6.20
N GLN A 135 5.31 19.46 -6.76
CA GLN A 135 4.83 20.79 -7.17
C GLN A 135 4.70 21.73 -5.97
N TYR A 136 4.13 21.24 -4.86
CA TYR A 136 4.04 22.06 -3.63
C TYR A 136 5.42 22.44 -3.09
N GLY A 137 6.37 21.53 -3.05
CA GLY A 137 7.75 21.81 -2.63
C GLY A 137 8.38 22.93 -3.47
N ILE A 138 8.22 22.87 -4.80
CA ILE A 138 8.71 23.91 -5.72
C ILE A 138 8.02 25.26 -5.48
N MET A 139 6.71 25.26 -5.23
CA MET A 139 5.97 26.49 -4.99
C MET A 139 6.34 27.13 -3.65
N PHE A 140 6.49 26.32 -2.59
CA PHE A 140 6.98 26.82 -1.29
C PHE A 140 8.38 27.41 -1.40
N GLU A 141 9.29 26.75 -2.11
CA GLU A 141 10.64 27.29 -2.34
C GLU A 141 10.61 28.63 -3.09
N ARG A 142 9.72 28.77 -4.08
CA ARG A 142 9.50 30.05 -4.78
C ARG A 142 9.01 31.13 -3.83
N MET A 143 8.03 30.82 -2.97
CA MET A 143 7.54 31.77 -1.95
C MET A 143 8.64 32.24 -1.01
N LEU A 144 9.44 31.30 -0.50
CA LEU A 144 10.56 31.62 0.41
C LEU A 144 11.61 32.54 -0.25
N ARG A 145 11.77 32.44 -1.58
CA ARG A 145 12.66 33.29 -2.37
C ARG A 145 12.00 34.62 -2.83
N GLY A 146 10.81 34.94 -2.31
CA GLY A 146 10.06 36.16 -2.69
C GLY A 146 9.60 36.19 -4.15
N LYS A 147 9.44 35.02 -4.79
CA LYS A 147 8.93 34.93 -6.16
C LYS A 147 7.41 34.73 -6.16
N GLU A 148 6.76 35.25 -7.19
CA GLU A 148 5.32 35.05 -7.38
C GLU A 148 4.98 33.56 -7.55
N VAL A 149 3.86 33.16 -6.94
CA VAL A 149 3.25 31.83 -7.08
C VAL A 149 1.81 32.00 -7.60
N PRO A 150 1.26 31.00 -8.32
CA PRO A 150 -0.11 31.06 -8.80
C PRO A 150 -1.12 31.25 -7.67
N ALA A 151 -2.15 32.06 -7.90
CA ALA A 151 -3.22 32.31 -6.93
C ALA A 151 -3.94 31.03 -6.52
N GLU A 152 -4.16 30.12 -7.46
CA GLU A 152 -4.75 28.78 -7.23
C GLU A 152 -4.00 27.98 -6.17
N PHE A 153 -2.66 28.10 -6.14
CA PHE A 153 -1.84 27.44 -5.14
C PHE A 153 -2.06 28.01 -3.73
N LEU A 154 -2.21 29.33 -3.63
CA LEU A 154 -2.49 30.00 -2.35
C LEU A 154 -3.88 29.65 -1.81
N GLU A 155 -4.87 29.56 -2.68
CA GLU A 155 -6.22 29.13 -2.33
C GLU A 155 -6.25 27.68 -1.85
N GLU A 156 -5.56 26.77 -2.55
CA GLU A 156 -5.50 25.35 -2.18
C GLU A 156 -4.81 25.15 -0.82
N ILE A 157 -3.75 25.91 -0.54
CA ILE A 157 -3.08 25.89 0.78
C ILE A 157 -4.02 26.44 1.86
N SER A 158 -4.69 27.56 1.62
CA SER A 158 -5.62 28.15 2.58
C SER A 158 -6.73 27.18 2.99
N LEU A 159 -7.29 26.46 2.03
CA LEU A 159 -8.32 25.43 2.28
C LEU A 159 -7.80 24.20 3.05
N ARG A 160 -6.51 23.95 2.98
CA ARG A 160 -5.90 22.75 3.61
C ARG A 160 -5.46 22.97 5.05
N TYR A 161 -5.19 24.20 5.44
CA TYR A 161 -4.65 24.54 6.76
C TYR A 161 -5.61 25.42 7.61
N ASN A 162 -6.82 25.67 7.15
CA ASN A 162 -7.95 26.19 7.93
C ASN A 162 -8.90 25.05 8.31
#